data_beac4181959862e971c4a213a49f9d4f
#
_entry.id   beac4181959862e971c4a213a49f9d4f
#
_cell.length_a   1.000
_cell.length_b   1.000
_cell.length_c   1.000
_cell.angle_alpha   90.00
_cell.angle_beta   90.00
_cell.angle_gamma   90.00
#
_symmetry.space_group_name_H-M   'P 1'
#
loop_
_entity.id
_entity.type
_entity.pdbx_description
1 polymer ?
#
loop_
_entity_poly.entity_id
_entity_poly.type
_entity_poly.pdbx_seq_one_letter_code
_entity_poly.pdbx_strand_id
1 'polypeptide(L)'
;MSSKVGIVSLGCPKNQVDAEMLLFTLKSKGFELVNDPADADAVIVNTCGFIESAKQESINEIIELGKLKQEGKIKAIIVTGCLAERYKNEITRQLYEVDAALGIGANSQIADVVAELLSDNTEHKEKIEKFPDKQLLCLEGRRIQSTPPYTAYLKIAEGCDNRCTYCAIPMIRGKFRSRQPDAVVEEAEQLAKDGVKEIIVIAQDTTRYGEDLFGEPYLAKLLKRLCKIDGLKWIRVLYCYPDRLTDELIDTFAEEEKIVNYIDLPLQHCDGNILKRMNRHGNRESLTALLNKLRAKVPDMILRSTFITGFLGETDEQFEELAEFAAEIKFQRLGCFAYSAEEGTPAASFPDQIDDEIKQHRADIIMEHQQSVMAEYCESLIGKEIEVLVEGYDRIAECFYGRTYADAPEIDGCVFFTANGTKPQPGSFVKVKITDYTDCDPIGELAE
;
A
#
# COMPACT_ATOMS: atom_id res chain seq x y z
N MET A 1 13.33 4.21 34.95
CA MET A 1 12.54 4.94 33.94
C MET A 1 12.18 3.92 32.86
N SER A 2 11.02 4.03 32.24
CA SER A 2 10.65 3.19 31.09
C SER A 2 11.59 3.53 29.93
N SER A 3 12.12 2.52 29.22
CA SER A 3 12.94 2.78 28.03
C SER A 3 12.07 3.29 26.89
N LYS A 4 12.57 4.24 26.13
CA LYS A 4 11.88 4.91 25.00
C LYS A 4 12.19 4.22 23.71
N VAL A 5 11.19 3.94 22.89
CA VAL A 5 11.33 3.25 21.61
C VAL A 5 10.61 4.03 20.51
N GLY A 6 11.34 4.30 19.43
CA GLY A 6 10.78 4.86 18.20
C GLY A 6 10.64 3.79 17.12
N ILE A 7 9.68 3.95 16.21
CA ILE A 7 9.54 3.13 15.00
C ILE A 7 9.52 4.03 13.78
N VAL A 8 10.41 3.76 12.83
CA VAL A 8 10.36 4.29 11.47
C VAL A 8 9.80 3.21 10.57
N SER A 9 8.64 3.46 9.96
CA SER A 9 7.99 2.49 9.06
C SER A 9 8.04 2.99 7.63
N LEU A 10 8.66 2.21 6.75
CA LEU A 10 8.86 2.52 5.35
C LEU A 10 8.04 1.58 4.46
N GLY A 11 7.72 2.04 3.25
CA GLY A 11 7.10 1.24 2.21
C GLY A 11 5.57 1.26 2.23
N CYS A 12 4.94 0.11 2.08
CA CYS A 12 3.53 0.00 1.72
C CYS A 12 2.58 -0.12 2.94
N PRO A 13 1.25 0.07 2.74
CA PRO A 13 0.25 -0.07 3.81
C PRO A 13 0.27 -1.41 4.57
N LYS A 14 0.68 -2.52 3.92
CA LYS A 14 0.84 -3.81 4.62
C LYS A 14 1.94 -3.75 5.67
N ASN A 15 3.05 -3.07 5.32
CA ASN A 15 4.17 -2.87 6.24
C ASN A 15 3.80 -1.92 7.38
N GLN A 16 2.97 -0.92 7.09
CA GLN A 16 2.44 0.00 8.12
C GLN A 16 1.58 -0.73 9.14
N VAL A 17 0.66 -1.60 8.73
CA VAL A 17 -0.12 -2.44 9.66
C VAL A 17 0.78 -3.34 10.51
N ASP A 18 1.85 -3.90 9.92
CA ASP A 18 2.84 -4.66 10.70
C ASP A 18 3.50 -3.78 11.77
N ALA A 19 3.90 -2.54 11.44
CA ALA A 19 4.47 -1.60 12.40
C ALA A 19 3.49 -1.23 13.52
N GLU A 20 2.21 -1.03 13.21
CA GLU A 20 1.17 -0.75 14.20
C GLU A 20 0.99 -1.90 15.21
N MET A 21 1.14 -3.16 14.77
CA MET A 21 1.16 -4.32 15.66
C MET A 21 2.43 -4.36 16.53
N LEU A 22 3.58 -3.96 15.98
CA LEU A 22 4.83 -3.82 16.75
C LEU A 22 4.69 -2.74 17.82
N LEU A 23 4.11 -1.58 17.51
CA LEU A 23 3.83 -0.51 18.48
C LEU A 23 2.98 -1.01 19.64
N PHE A 24 1.91 -1.78 19.35
CA PHE A 24 1.08 -2.37 20.40
C PHE A 24 1.86 -3.35 21.28
N THR A 25 2.67 -4.21 20.67
CA THR A 25 3.50 -5.20 21.37
C THR A 25 4.47 -4.50 22.32
N LEU A 26 5.17 -3.46 21.88
CA LEU A 26 6.11 -2.68 22.69
C LEU A 26 5.40 -1.99 23.85
N LYS A 27 4.28 -1.30 23.59
CA LYS A 27 3.49 -0.62 24.61
C LYS A 27 2.97 -1.59 25.68
N SER A 28 2.51 -2.77 25.25
CA SER A 28 2.00 -3.81 26.17
C SER A 28 3.09 -4.40 27.09
N LYS A 29 4.34 -4.32 26.68
CA LYS A 29 5.52 -4.73 27.45
C LYS A 29 6.12 -3.61 28.30
N GLY A 30 5.51 -2.42 28.30
CA GLY A 30 5.85 -1.30 29.18
C GLY A 30 6.87 -0.33 28.61
N PHE A 31 7.20 -0.40 27.32
CA PHE A 31 8.02 0.62 26.65
C PHE A 31 7.23 1.91 26.46
N GLU A 32 7.91 3.05 26.58
CA GLU A 32 7.39 4.36 26.18
C GLU A 32 7.61 4.55 24.68
N LEU A 33 6.54 4.84 23.93
CA LEU A 33 6.63 5.10 22.50
C LEU A 33 6.88 6.58 22.24
N VAL A 34 7.84 6.89 21.38
CA VAL A 34 8.19 8.26 20.97
C VAL A 34 8.13 8.40 19.46
N ASN A 35 7.75 9.59 19.00
CA ASN A 35 7.62 9.86 17.56
C ASN A 35 8.96 10.29 16.92
N ASP A 36 9.78 11.05 17.64
CA ASP A 36 11.08 11.48 17.16
C ASP A 36 12.13 10.41 17.50
N PRO A 37 12.79 9.81 16.50
CA PRO A 37 13.89 8.87 16.74
C PRO A 37 15.01 9.42 17.64
N ALA A 38 15.25 10.73 17.63
CA ALA A 38 16.28 11.36 18.44
C ALA A 38 15.95 11.34 19.95
N ASP A 39 14.69 11.14 20.33
CA ASP A 39 14.23 11.03 21.73
C ASP A 39 14.19 9.58 22.22
N ALA A 40 14.50 8.60 21.35
CA ALA A 40 14.41 7.18 21.65
C ALA A 40 15.70 6.62 22.26
N ASP A 41 15.60 5.63 23.15
CA ASP A 41 16.73 4.77 23.53
C ASP A 41 17.05 3.74 22.44
N ALA A 42 16.01 3.18 21.77
CA ALA A 42 16.16 2.26 20.65
C ALA A 42 15.19 2.65 19.52
N VAL A 43 15.65 2.48 18.28
CA VAL A 43 14.84 2.72 17.09
C VAL A 43 14.69 1.43 16.29
N ILE A 44 13.44 1.14 15.92
CA ILE A 44 13.10 0.02 15.03
C ILE A 44 12.84 0.59 13.65
N VAL A 45 13.54 0.08 12.64
CA VAL A 45 13.28 0.40 11.23
C VAL A 45 12.54 -0.76 10.59
N ASN A 46 11.25 -0.55 10.32
CA ASN A 46 10.41 -1.49 9.59
C ASN A 46 10.55 -1.21 8.10
N THR A 47 11.37 -1.98 7.42
CA THR A 47 11.95 -1.69 6.11
C THR A 47 11.12 -2.20 4.93
N CYS A 48 11.23 -1.53 3.79
CA CYS A 48 10.79 -2.02 2.49
C CYS A 48 11.97 -2.66 1.74
N GLY A 49 11.71 -3.76 1.02
CA GLY A 49 12.73 -4.46 0.23
C GLY A 49 12.16 -4.99 -1.09
N PHE A 50 11.08 -4.36 -1.59
CA PHE A 50 10.36 -4.84 -2.76
C PHE A 50 11.03 -4.44 -4.07
N ILE A 51 11.38 -3.17 -4.23
CA ILE A 51 12.06 -2.61 -5.41
C ILE A 51 13.33 -1.87 -4.98
N GLU A 52 14.26 -1.65 -5.94
CA GLU A 52 15.56 -1.05 -5.66
C GLU A 52 15.47 0.31 -4.97
N SER A 53 14.60 1.20 -5.43
CA SER A 53 14.43 2.52 -4.82
C SER A 53 13.99 2.45 -3.36
N ALA A 54 13.06 1.55 -3.02
CA ALA A 54 12.60 1.36 -1.64
C ALA A 54 13.66 0.66 -0.75
N LYS A 55 14.53 -0.16 -1.33
CA LYS A 55 15.72 -0.70 -0.63
C LYS A 55 16.69 0.42 -0.28
N GLN A 56 16.99 1.29 -1.25
CA GLN A 56 17.90 2.41 -1.05
C GLN A 56 17.36 3.39 -0.01
N GLU A 57 16.06 3.70 -0.02
CA GLU A 57 15.40 4.50 1.01
C GLU A 57 15.61 3.88 2.40
N SER A 58 15.35 2.57 2.54
CA SER A 58 15.53 1.86 3.80
C SER A 58 16.98 1.87 4.29
N ILE A 59 17.94 1.71 3.39
CA ILE A 59 19.37 1.75 3.71
C ILE A 59 19.78 3.15 4.15
N ASN A 60 19.34 4.18 3.43
CA ASN A 60 19.66 5.57 3.76
C ASN A 60 19.12 5.95 5.14
N GLU A 61 17.90 5.55 5.48
CA GLU A 61 17.31 5.79 6.80
C GLU A 61 18.14 5.12 7.92
N ILE A 62 18.56 3.88 7.72
CA ILE A 62 19.42 3.17 8.69
C ILE A 62 20.74 3.93 8.90
N ILE A 63 21.34 4.42 7.83
CA ILE A 63 22.61 5.19 7.90
C ILE A 63 22.41 6.52 8.64
N GLU A 64 21.31 7.25 8.39
CA GLU A 64 21.00 8.49 9.10
C GLU A 64 20.79 8.25 10.60
N LEU A 65 20.07 7.18 10.96
CA LEU A 65 19.93 6.77 12.37
C LEU A 65 21.28 6.36 12.98
N GLY A 66 22.17 5.80 12.17
CA GLY A 66 23.55 5.49 12.57
C GLY A 66 24.32 6.72 13.04
N LYS A 67 24.09 7.90 12.44
CA LYS A 67 24.69 9.17 12.89
C LYS A 67 24.16 9.56 14.28
N LEU A 68 22.86 9.44 14.53
CA LEU A 68 22.27 9.70 15.86
C LEU A 68 22.85 8.75 16.92
N LYS A 69 23.13 7.52 16.55
CA LYS A 69 23.76 6.54 17.43
C LYS A 69 25.22 6.91 17.75
N GLN A 70 25.99 7.36 16.76
CA GLN A 70 27.37 7.85 16.97
C GLN A 70 27.40 9.10 17.84
N GLU A 71 26.40 9.96 17.76
CA GLU A 71 26.22 11.13 18.63
C GLU A 71 25.78 10.77 20.06
N GLY A 72 25.48 9.49 20.31
CA GLY A 72 25.01 8.99 21.62
C GLY A 72 23.56 9.33 21.94
N LYS A 73 22.76 9.78 20.97
CA LYS A 73 21.33 10.07 21.14
C LYS A 73 20.50 8.81 21.23
N ILE A 74 20.80 7.80 20.43
CA ILE A 74 20.16 6.49 20.46
C ILE A 74 21.18 5.41 20.80
N LYS A 75 20.75 4.33 21.45
CA LYS A 75 21.63 3.24 21.92
C LYS A 75 21.60 2.03 20.99
N ALA A 76 20.47 1.76 20.35
CA ALA A 76 20.29 0.57 19.51
C ALA A 76 19.42 0.85 18.27
N ILE A 77 19.79 0.22 17.15
CA ILE A 77 19.03 0.19 15.90
C ILE A 77 18.66 -1.25 15.59
N ILE A 78 17.36 -1.51 15.46
CA ILE A 78 16.76 -2.82 15.15
C ILE A 78 16.13 -2.72 13.76
N VAL A 79 16.48 -3.62 12.85
CA VAL A 79 15.92 -3.66 11.49
C VAL A 79 14.98 -4.85 11.36
N THR A 80 13.77 -4.62 10.88
CA THR A 80 12.79 -5.65 10.52
C THR A 80 12.11 -5.33 9.19
N GLY A 81 11.13 -6.12 8.79
CA GLY A 81 10.35 -5.88 7.57
C GLY A 81 10.91 -6.60 6.34
N CYS A 82 10.52 -6.10 5.16
CA CYS A 82 10.76 -6.79 3.89
C CYS A 82 12.25 -6.87 3.53
N LEU A 83 13.02 -5.81 3.77
CA LEU A 83 14.46 -5.80 3.48
C LEU A 83 15.18 -6.81 4.38
N ALA A 84 14.90 -6.79 5.69
CA ALA A 84 15.48 -7.73 6.64
C ALA A 84 15.17 -9.18 6.29
N GLU A 85 13.91 -9.49 5.91
CA GLU A 85 13.50 -10.83 5.50
C GLU A 85 14.21 -11.29 4.22
N ARG A 86 14.41 -10.37 3.27
CA ARG A 86 15.02 -10.69 1.96
C ARG A 86 16.51 -10.94 2.05
N TYR A 87 17.25 -10.10 2.80
CA TYR A 87 18.71 -10.11 2.86
C TYR A 87 19.29 -10.70 4.14
N LYS A 88 18.45 -10.91 5.17
CA LYS A 88 18.83 -11.63 6.40
C LYS A 88 20.15 -11.15 7.00
N ASN A 89 21.09 -12.06 7.19
CA ASN A 89 22.39 -11.79 7.82
C ASN A 89 23.28 -10.81 7.05
N GLU A 90 22.96 -10.51 5.79
CA GLU A 90 23.68 -9.48 5.03
C GLU A 90 23.44 -8.09 5.61
N ILE A 91 22.26 -7.83 6.17
CA ILE A 91 21.91 -6.56 6.81
C ILE A 91 22.93 -6.23 7.90
N THR A 92 23.18 -7.15 8.82
CA THR A 92 24.11 -6.94 9.94
C THR A 92 25.57 -6.93 9.52
N ARG A 93 25.92 -7.60 8.42
CA ARG A 93 27.29 -7.64 7.89
C ARG A 93 27.66 -6.38 7.13
N GLN A 94 26.70 -5.80 6.39
CA GLN A 94 26.97 -4.63 5.54
C GLN A 94 26.65 -3.32 6.23
N LEU A 95 25.65 -3.29 7.13
CA LEU A 95 25.27 -2.11 7.90
C LEU A 95 25.79 -2.21 9.33
N TYR A 96 26.87 -1.52 9.60
CA TYR A 96 27.57 -1.59 10.90
C TYR A 96 26.77 -0.96 12.03
N GLU A 97 25.87 -0.04 11.70
CA GLU A 97 25.00 0.69 12.61
C GLU A 97 23.96 -0.20 13.29
N VAL A 98 23.58 -1.29 12.60
CA VAL A 98 22.49 -2.20 13.02
C VAL A 98 22.96 -3.12 14.16
N ASP A 99 22.21 -3.16 15.26
CA ASP A 99 22.46 -4.04 16.41
C ASP A 99 21.66 -5.34 16.33
N ALA A 100 20.46 -5.29 15.73
CA ALA A 100 19.67 -6.49 15.51
C ALA A 100 18.95 -6.48 14.17
N ALA A 101 18.86 -7.64 13.52
CA ALA A 101 18.07 -7.86 12.31
C ALA A 101 17.09 -9.00 12.52
N LEU A 102 15.80 -8.73 12.29
CA LEU A 102 14.72 -9.67 12.47
C LEU A 102 13.95 -9.87 11.17
N GLY A 103 13.77 -11.12 10.75
CA GLY A 103 12.79 -11.45 9.73
C GLY A 103 11.36 -11.22 10.22
N ILE A 104 10.40 -11.09 9.30
CA ILE A 104 8.99 -10.81 9.62
C ILE A 104 8.38 -11.88 10.55
N GLY A 105 8.84 -13.15 10.45
CA GLY A 105 8.41 -14.22 11.35
C GLY A 105 8.84 -14.05 12.82
N ALA A 106 9.79 -13.13 13.08
CA ALA A 106 10.26 -12.82 14.44
C ALA A 106 9.59 -11.58 15.05
N ASN A 107 8.64 -10.95 14.37
CA ASN A 107 8.00 -9.70 14.84
C ASN A 107 7.42 -9.81 16.27
N SER A 108 6.91 -10.99 16.67
CA SER A 108 6.43 -11.23 18.03
C SER A 108 7.51 -11.15 19.10
N GLN A 109 8.78 -11.27 18.74
CA GLN A 109 9.94 -11.23 19.65
C GLN A 109 10.58 -9.84 19.75
N ILE A 110 10.02 -8.83 19.07
CA ILE A 110 10.63 -7.50 18.97
C ILE A 110 10.88 -6.87 20.34
N ALA A 111 9.90 -6.97 21.24
CA ALA A 111 10.01 -6.37 22.59
C ALA A 111 11.09 -7.03 23.45
N ASP A 112 11.27 -8.34 23.31
CA ASP A 112 12.30 -9.08 24.04
C ASP A 112 13.69 -8.70 23.51
N VAL A 113 13.85 -8.52 22.18
CA VAL A 113 15.09 -8.04 21.54
C VAL A 113 15.44 -6.63 21.98
N VAL A 114 14.46 -5.73 22.01
CA VAL A 114 14.67 -4.36 22.52
C VAL A 114 15.13 -4.38 23.98
N ALA A 115 14.47 -5.19 24.83
CA ALA A 115 14.86 -5.32 26.23
C ALA A 115 16.27 -5.88 26.41
N GLU A 116 16.66 -6.86 25.60
CA GLU A 116 17.99 -7.43 25.59
C GLU A 116 19.06 -6.40 25.20
N LEU A 117 18.82 -5.61 24.14
CA LEU A 117 19.74 -4.59 23.66
C LEU A 117 19.91 -3.43 24.64
N LEU A 118 18.87 -3.05 25.39
CA LEU A 118 18.91 -1.96 26.33
C LEU A 118 19.31 -2.38 27.76
N SER A 119 19.57 -3.68 28.02
CA SER A 119 20.02 -4.14 29.33
C SER A 119 21.47 -3.72 29.62
N ASP A 120 21.78 -3.33 30.87
CA ASP A 120 23.11 -2.80 31.29
C ASP A 120 24.24 -3.83 31.25
N ASN A 121 23.98 -5.08 30.92
CA ASN A 121 24.89 -6.24 31.12
C ASN A 121 25.86 -6.50 29.98
N THR A 122 26.17 -5.51 29.10
CA THR A 122 26.88 -5.85 27.84
C THR A 122 27.91 -4.82 27.43
N GLU A 123 29.13 -5.02 27.86
CA GLU A 123 30.32 -4.65 27.12
C GLU A 123 30.52 -5.66 25.99
N HIS A 124 30.35 -5.27 24.74
CA HIS A 124 30.46 -6.08 23.50
C HIS A 124 29.32 -7.09 23.25
N LYS A 125 28.17 -6.59 22.80
CA LYS A 125 27.09 -7.47 22.29
C LYS A 125 27.41 -7.95 20.87
N GLU A 126 27.33 -9.27 20.67
CA GLU A 126 27.16 -9.81 19.33
C GLU A 126 25.83 -9.29 18.74
N LYS A 127 25.83 -9.00 17.43
CA LYS A 127 24.61 -8.56 16.74
C LYS A 127 23.54 -9.66 16.81
N ILE A 128 22.31 -9.28 17.10
CA ILE A 128 21.20 -10.23 17.22
C ILE A 128 20.60 -10.49 15.83
N GLU A 129 20.52 -11.75 15.45
CA GLU A 129 19.94 -12.19 14.17
C GLU A 129 18.86 -13.23 14.42
N LYS A 130 17.60 -12.95 14.01
CA LYS A 130 16.47 -13.86 14.18
C LYS A 130 15.65 -13.94 12.89
N PHE A 131 15.78 -15.05 12.17
CA PHE A 131 15.09 -15.29 10.90
C PHE A 131 14.32 -16.63 10.92
N PRO A 132 13.32 -16.79 11.80
CA PRO A 132 12.44 -17.95 11.78
C PRO A 132 11.59 -17.97 10.51
N ASP A 133 10.81 -19.05 10.32
CA ASP A 133 9.92 -19.13 9.16
C ASP A 133 8.95 -17.94 9.15
N LYS A 134 8.89 -17.24 8.02
CA LYS A 134 7.98 -16.11 7.79
C LYS A 134 6.50 -16.50 7.95
N GLN A 135 6.14 -17.76 7.80
CA GLN A 135 4.80 -18.27 8.09
C GLN A 135 4.39 -18.11 9.57
N LEU A 136 5.35 -17.85 10.46
CA LEU A 136 5.11 -17.55 11.87
C LEU A 136 4.68 -16.10 12.12
N LEU A 137 4.71 -15.22 11.10
CA LEU A 137 4.15 -13.87 11.24
C LEU A 137 2.69 -14.00 11.71
N CYS A 138 2.42 -13.40 12.87
CA CYS A 138 1.06 -13.34 13.41
C CYS A 138 0.23 -12.35 12.57
N LEU A 139 -0.93 -12.81 12.10
CA LEU A 139 -1.83 -11.98 11.31
C LEU A 139 -2.93 -11.34 12.16
N GLU A 140 -3.18 -11.90 13.33
CA GLU A 140 -4.22 -11.46 14.25
C GLU A 140 -3.59 -10.71 15.44
N GLY A 141 -4.34 -9.76 16.00
CA GLY A 141 -3.90 -9.05 17.20
C GLY A 141 -4.34 -7.59 17.22
N ARG A 142 -4.11 -6.96 18.37
CA ARG A 142 -4.34 -5.53 18.55
C ARG A 142 -3.20 -4.73 17.93
N ARG A 143 -3.50 -3.51 17.53
CA ARG A 143 -2.53 -2.56 16.97
C ARG A 143 -2.77 -1.15 17.48
N ILE A 144 -1.78 -0.30 17.37
CA ILE A 144 -1.90 1.14 17.60
C ILE A 144 -1.96 1.80 16.24
N GLN A 145 -3.09 2.38 15.92
CA GLN A 145 -3.30 3.05 14.63
C GLN A 145 -2.31 4.22 14.47
N SER A 146 -1.64 4.27 13.32
CA SER A 146 -0.70 5.32 12.93
C SER A 146 -1.26 6.25 11.84
N THR A 147 -2.33 5.81 11.15
CA THR A 147 -3.08 6.63 10.20
C THR A 147 -3.95 7.67 10.92
N PRO A 148 -4.44 8.69 10.21
CA PRO A 148 -5.43 9.61 10.77
C PRO A 148 -6.61 8.87 11.39
N PRO A 149 -7.23 9.39 12.47
CA PRO A 149 -8.21 8.63 13.28
C PRO A 149 -9.50 8.26 12.52
N TYR A 150 -9.73 8.84 11.35
CA TYR A 150 -10.90 8.60 10.51
C TYR A 150 -10.65 7.61 9.35
N THR A 151 -9.40 7.18 9.12
CA THR A 151 -9.03 6.25 8.04
C THR A 151 -8.12 5.16 8.57
N ALA A 152 -8.36 3.90 8.22
CA ALA A 152 -7.50 2.79 8.61
C ALA A 152 -7.34 1.74 7.50
N TYR A 153 -6.14 1.20 7.37
CA TYR A 153 -5.91 0.01 6.55
C TYR A 153 -6.38 -1.25 7.29
N LEU A 154 -7.09 -2.12 6.61
CA LEU A 154 -7.53 -3.43 7.11
C LEU A 154 -6.86 -4.54 6.31
N LYS A 155 -5.79 -5.09 6.84
CA LYS A 155 -5.05 -6.19 6.21
C LYS A 155 -5.80 -7.50 6.41
N ILE A 156 -6.31 -8.10 5.32
CA ILE A 156 -7.15 -9.30 5.36
C ILE A 156 -6.40 -10.60 5.07
N ALA A 157 -5.22 -10.51 4.47
CA ALA A 157 -4.37 -11.67 4.16
C ALA A 157 -2.89 -11.26 4.09
N GLU A 158 -2.00 -12.25 4.04
CA GLU A 158 -0.56 -12.10 3.92
C GLU A 158 0.02 -13.10 2.92
N GLY A 159 1.09 -12.68 2.22
CA GLY A 159 1.75 -13.52 1.23
C GLY A 159 1.04 -13.56 -0.13
N CYS A 160 1.65 -14.24 -1.12
CA CYS A 160 1.10 -14.30 -2.46
C CYS A 160 1.56 -15.55 -3.20
N ASP A 161 0.62 -16.24 -3.86
CA ASP A 161 0.90 -17.45 -4.67
C ASP A 161 0.77 -17.22 -6.18
N ASN A 162 0.60 -15.98 -6.66
CA ASN A 162 0.48 -15.68 -8.08
C ASN A 162 1.77 -15.91 -8.85
N ARG A 163 2.94 -15.83 -8.19
CA ARG A 163 4.26 -16.14 -8.74
C ARG A 163 4.57 -15.37 -10.03
N CYS A 164 4.15 -14.09 -10.11
CA CYS A 164 4.56 -13.23 -11.20
C CYS A 164 6.09 -13.22 -11.30
N THR A 165 6.63 -13.37 -12.53
CA THR A 165 8.07 -13.61 -12.71
C THR A 165 8.98 -12.46 -12.27
N TYR A 166 8.45 -11.25 -12.22
CA TYR A 166 9.15 -10.03 -11.77
C TYR A 166 9.05 -9.78 -10.27
N CYS A 167 8.26 -10.55 -9.52
CA CYS A 167 7.84 -10.18 -8.17
C CYS A 167 8.59 -10.95 -7.08
N ALA A 168 9.19 -10.23 -6.15
CA ALA A 168 9.91 -10.77 -5.00
C ALA A 168 9.00 -11.15 -3.81
N ILE A 169 7.71 -10.80 -3.84
CA ILE A 169 6.79 -11.00 -2.71
C ILE A 169 6.72 -12.44 -2.21
N PRO A 170 6.62 -13.49 -3.06
CA PRO A 170 6.60 -14.87 -2.55
C PRO A 170 7.85 -15.25 -1.75
N MET A 171 9.01 -14.69 -2.12
CA MET A 171 10.26 -14.90 -1.40
C MET A 171 10.28 -14.17 -0.05
N ILE A 172 9.68 -12.97 0.03
CA ILE A 172 9.69 -12.11 1.21
C ILE A 172 8.57 -12.50 2.17
N ARG A 173 7.31 -12.57 1.68
CA ARG A 173 6.09 -12.71 2.50
C ARG A 173 5.55 -14.13 2.58
N GLY A 174 6.08 -15.04 1.76
CA GLY A 174 5.71 -16.45 1.73
C GLY A 174 4.40 -16.74 1.03
N LYS A 175 3.82 -17.92 1.36
CA LYS A 175 2.55 -18.37 0.80
C LYS A 175 1.39 -17.52 1.25
N PHE A 176 0.36 -17.45 0.40
CA PHE A 176 -0.87 -16.74 0.72
C PHE A 176 -1.58 -17.36 1.94
N ARG A 177 -2.03 -16.52 2.87
CA ARG A 177 -2.75 -16.90 4.09
C ARG A 177 -3.81 -15.86 4.39
N SER A 178 -5.07 -16.25 4.35
CA SER A 178 -6.19 -15.40 4.75
C SER A 178 -6.30 -15.33 6.28
N ARG A 179 -6.73 -14.19 6.78
CA ARG A 179 -7.21 -14.05 8.15
C ARG A 179 -8.61 -14.62 8.27
N GLN A 180 -8.97 -15.09 9.47
CA GLN A 180 -10.32 -15.56 9.72
C GLN A 180 -11.35 -14.41 9.55
N PRO A 181 -12.47 -14.64 8.82
CA PRO A 181 -13.44 -13.57 8.56
C PRO A 181 -13.99 -12.92 9.82
N ASP A 182 -14.20 -13.68 10.88
CA ASP A 182 -14.71 -13.15 12.16
C ASP A 182 -13.70 -12.21 12.81
N ALA A 183 -12.41 -12.55 12.81
CA ALA A 183 -11.36 -11.69 13.34
C ALA A 183 -11.19 -10.39 12.53
N VAL A 184 -11.34 -10.46 11.20
CA VAL A 184 -11.33 -9.28 10.33
C VAL A 184 -12.51 -8.36 10.63
N VAL A 185 -13.71 -8.91 10.79
CA VAL A 185 -14.92 -8.14 11.11
C VAL A 185 -14.82 -7.53 12.50
N GLU A 186 -14.35 -8.29 13.51
CA GLU A 186 -14.15 -7.78 14.88
C GLU A 186 -13.17 -6.59 14.91
N GLU A 187 -12.07 -6.68 14.17
CA GLU A 187 -11.11 -5.56 14.04
C GLU A 187 -11.78 -4.35 13.39
N ALA A 188 -12.54 -4.55 12.31
CA ALA A 188 -13.25 -3.47 11.62
C ALA A 188 -14.31 -2.80 12.51
N GLU A 189 -15.06 -3.58 13.31
CA GLU A 189 -15.99 -3.05 14.31
C GLU A 189 -15.28 -2.21 15.38
N GLN A 190 -14.10 -2.65 15.83
CA GLN A 190 -13.33 -1.89 16.80
C GLN A 190 -12.84 -0.57 16.21
N LEU A 191 -12.30 -0.60 14.98
CA LEU A 191 -11.89 0.61 14.26
C LEU A 191 -13.05 1.61 14.09
N ALA A 192 -14.24 1.12 13.72
CA ALA A 192 -15.43 1.96 13.62
C ALA A 192 -15.85 2.58 14.95
N LYS A 193 -15.78 1.82 16.07
CA LYS A 193 -16.01 2.33 17.43
C LYS A 193 -14.99 3.39 17.83
N ASP A 194 -13.75 3.26 17.39
CA ASP A 194 -12.66 4.22 17.64
C ASP A 194 -12.77 5.48 16.76
N GLY A 195 -13.74 5.53 15.84
CA GLY A 195 -14.06 6.73 15.04
C GLY A 195 -13.64 6.65 13.57
N VAL A 196 -13.09 5.52 13.09
CA VAL A 196 -12.75 5.32 11.70
C VAL A 196 -14.00 5.39 10.81
N LYS A 197 -13.92 6.16 9.74
CA LYS A 197 -14.98 6.37 8.74
C LYS A 197 -14.70 5.66 7.43
N GLU A 198 -13.42 5.53 7.07
CA GLU A 198 -12.97 4.82 5.89
C GLU A 198 -12.08 3.65 6.27
N ILE A 199 -12.44 2.45 5.80
CA ILE A 199 -11.58 1.27 5.85
C ILE A 199 -11.05 0.98 4.44
N ILE A 200 -9.73 0.75 4.36
CA ILE A 200 -9.06 0.35 3.13
C ILE A 200 -8.62 -1.10 3.28
N VAL A 201 -9.31 -1.99 2.58
CA VAL A 201 -9.07 -3.44 2.58
C VAL A 201 -7.85 -3.73 1.72
N ILE A 202 -6.83 -4.34 2.33
CA ILE A 202 -5.53 -4.62 1.69
C ILE A 202 -5.07 -6.06 1.91
N ALA A 203 -4.37 -6.58 0.90
CA ALA A 203 -3.52 -7.77 0.94
C ALA A 203 -2.48 -7.65 -0.20
N GLN A 204 -1.68 -8.67 -0.46
CA GLN A 204 -0.90 -8.73 -1.68
C GLN A 204 -1.76 -9.09 -2.91
N ASP A 205 -2.87 -9.77 -2.68
CA ASP A 205 -3.95 -10.05 -3.63
C ASP A 205 -5.24 -10.20 -2.81
N THR A 206 -6.08 -9.15 -2.81
CA THR A 206 -7.33 -9.13 -2.05
C THR A 206 -8.39 -10.04 -2.65
N THR A 207 -8.40 -10.19 -3.99
CA THR A 207 -9.40 -11.02 -4.70
C THR A 207 -9.26 -12.52 -4.39
N ARG A 208 -8.09 -12.93 -3.89
CA ARG A 208 -7.83 -14.32 -3.48
C ARG A 208 -8.35 -14.66 -2.08
N TYR A 209 -8.81 -13.68 -1.33
CA TYR A 209 -9.21 -13.88 0.05
C TYR A 209 -10.22 -15.02 0.22
N GLY A 210 -9.89 -15.93 1.15
CA GLY A 210 -10.70 -17.07 1.53
C GLY A 210 -10.49 -18.36 0.72
N GLU A 211 -9.77 -18.31 -0.42
CA GLU A 211 -9.51 -19.53 -1.20
C GLU A 211 -8.80 -20.63 -0.38
N ASP A 212 -7.86 -20.22 0.47
CA ASP A 212 -7.11 -21.14 1.36
C ASP A 212 -7.93 -21.65 2.54
N LEU A 213 -8.97 -20.92 2.96
CA LEU A 213 -9.83 -21.30 4.08
C LEU A 213 -11.04 -22.13 3.64
N PHE A 214 -11.63 -21.81 2.49
CA PHE A 214 -12.93 -22.35 2.07
C PHE A 214 -12.88 -23.08 0.72
N GLY A 215 -11.75 -23.03 -0.01
CA GLY A 215 -11.63 -23.59 -1.35
C GLY A 215 -12.34 -22.77 -2.44
N GLU A 216 -12.86 -21.58 -2.11
CA GLU A 216 -13.51 -20.64 -3.02
C GLU A 216 -13.21 -19.18 -2.65
N PRO A 217 -13.28 -18.21 -3.59
CA PRO A 217 -13.18 -16.79 -3.28
C PRO A 217 -14.23 -16.34 -2.25
N TYR A 218 -13.81 -15.60 -1.24
CA TYR A 218 -14.70 -15.19 -0.14
C TYR A 218 -14.76 -13.66 0.03
N LEU A 219 -14.06 -12.88 -0.78
CA LEU A 219 -13.98 -11.43 -0.63
C LEU A 219 -15.35 -10.77 -0.70
N ALA A 220 -16.20 -11.13 -1.66
CA ALA A 220 -17.56 -10.57 -1.79
C ALA A 220 -18.37 -10.77 -0.50
N LYS A 221 -18.34 -11.98 0.08
CA LYS A 221 -19.01 -12.29 1.34
C LYS A 221 -18.44 -11.50 2.53
N LEU A 222 -17.12 -11.31 2.58
CA LEU A 222 -16.48 -10.49 3.61
C LEU A 222 -16.93 -9.03 3.49
N LEU A 223 -16.88 -8.45 2.29
CA LEU A 223 -17.28 -7.06 2.05
C LEU A 223 -18.73 -6.80 2.46
N LYS A 224 -19.67 -7.70 2.13
CA LYS A 224 -21.07 -7.62 2.57
C LYS A 224 -21.21 -7.65 4.11
N ARG A 225 -20.31 -8.32 4.82
CA ARG A 225 -20.27 -8.29 6.30
C ARG A 225 -19.75 -6.95 6.81
N LEU A 226 -18.68 -6.43 6.20
CA LEU A 226 -18.09 -5.13 6.56
C LEU A 226 -19.07 -3.98 6.32
N CYS A 227 -19.88 -4.04 5.26
CA CYS A 227 -20.93 -3.04 4.98
C CYS A 227 -21.99 -2.92 6.07
N LYS A 228 -22.19 -3.98 6.86
CA LYS A 228 -23.16 -3.96 7.98
C LYS A 228 -22.65 -3.25 9.24
N ILE A 229 -21.38 -2.88 9.29
CA ILE A 229 -20.79 -2.23 10.46
C ILE A 229 -21.25 -0.78 10.50
N ASP A 230 -21.86 -0.39 11.62
CA ASP A 230 -22.24 0.99 11.86
C ASP A 230 -21.03 1.88 12.07
N GLY A 231 -21.10 3.13 11.64
CA GLY A 231 -20.03 4.11 11.78
C GLY A 231 -19.07 4.15 10.58
N LEU A 232 -18.91 3.06 9.82
CA LEU A 232 -18.18 3.08 8.56
C LEU A 232 -19.02 3.74 7.48
N LYS A 233 -18.39 4.59 6.68
CA LYS A 233 -18.99 5.26 5.54
C LYS A 233 -18.38 4.78 4.23
N TRP A 234 -17.05 4.62 4.17
CA TRP A 234 -16.35 4.15 2.98
C TRP A 234 -15.56 2.86 3.26
N ILE A 235 -15.69 1.92 2.34
CA ILE A 235 -14.90 0.69 2.25
C ILE A 235 -14.24 0.68 0.89
N ARG A 236 -12.92 0.84 0.87
CA ARG A 236 -12.10 0.82 -0.34
C ARG A 236 -11.38 -0.51 -0.45
N VAL A 237 -11.26 -1.05 -1.66
CA VAL A 237 -10.53 -2.31 -1.90
C VAL A 237 -9.34 -2.03 -2.81
N LEU A 238 -8.14 -2.35 -2.35
CA LEU A 238 -6.91 -2.22 -3.13
C LEU A 238 -6.30 -3.60 -3.44
N TYR A 239 -5.40 -3.63 -4.43
CA TYR A 239 -4.63 -4.82 -4.82
C TYR A 239 -5.48 -5.99 -5.31
N CYS A 240 -6.44 -5.71 -6.20
CA CYS A 240 -7.23 -6.73 -6.87
C CYS A 240 -6.44 -7.38 -8.01
N TYR A 241 -6.74 -8.63 -8.31
CA TYR A 241 -6.12 -9.35 -9.42
C TYR A 241 -7.19 -9.66 -10.49
N PRO A 242 -6.94 -9.33 -11.79
CA PRO A 242 -7.99 -9.39 -12.82
C PRO A 242 -8.63 -10.76 -12.97
N ASP A 243 -7.84 -11.83 -12.93
CA ASP A 243 -8.30 -13.21 -13.17
C ASP A 243 -9.29 -13.72 -12.12
N ARG A 244 -9.39 -13.05 -10.96
CA ARG A 244 -10.23 -13.43 -9.83
C ARG A 244 -11.37 -12.46 -9.55
N LEU A 245 -11.60 -11.55 -10.47
CA LEU A 245 -12.70 -10.61 -10.37
C LEU A 245 -14.00 -11.32 -10.80
N THR A 246 -14.63 -11.99 -9.86
CA THR A 246 -15.87 -12.76 -10.10
C THR A 246 -17.07 -11.86 -10.31
N ASP A 247 -18.13 -12.39 -10.96
CA ASP A 247 -19.39 -11.67 -11.15
C ASP A 247 -20.02 -11.29 -9.80
N GLU A 248 -19.96 -12.19 -8.79
CA GLU A 248 -20.42 -11.91 -7.43
C GLU A 248 -19.70 -10.71 -6.81
N LEU A 249 -18.38 -10.60 -7.04
CA LEU A 249 -17.62 -9.45 -6.52
C LEU A 249 -18.00 -8.16 -7.22
N ILE A 250 -18.13 -8.18 -8.56
CA ILE A 250 -18.59 -7.02 -9.34
C ILE A 250 -20.00 -6.58 -8.91
N ASP A 251 -20.93 -7.53 -8.76
CA ASP A 251 -22.28 -7.25 -8.30
C ASP A 251 -22.27 -6.68 -6.86
N THR A 252 -21.35 -7.15 -5.99
CA THR A 252 -21.18 -6.61 -4.65
C THR A 252 -20.73 -5.14 -4.66
N PHE A 253 -19.82 -4.74 -5.57
CA PHE A 253 -19.49 -3.33 -5.77
C PHE A 253 -20.67 -2.49 -6.23
N ALA A 254 -21.56 -3.05 -7.06
CA ALA A 254 -22.72 -2.36 -7.56
C ALA A 254 -23.86 -2.21 -6.53
N GLU A 255 -23.99 -3.16 -5.60
CA GLU A 255 -25.12 -3.27 -4.67
C GLU A 255 -24.86 -2.58 -3.31
N GLU A 256 -23.61 -2.50 -2.86
CA GLU A 256 -23.26 -2.08 -1.51
C GLU A 256 -22.78 -0.61 -1.48
N GLU A 257 -23.62 0.31 -1.04
CA GLU A 257 -23.36 1.76 -1.04
C GLU A 257 -22.10 2.20 -0.27
N LYS A 258 -21.66 1.42 0.73
CA LYS A 258 -20.45 1.74 1.49
C LYS A 258 -19.16 1.38 0.74
N ILE A 259 -19.23 0.48 -0.24
CA ILE A 259 -18.09 0.18 -1.08
C ILE A 259 -17.94 1.31 -2.09
N VAL A 260 -16.84 2.02 -2.03
CA VAL A 260 -16.57 3.11 -2.97
C VAL A 260 -16.40 2.57 -4.39
N ASN A 261 -16.92 3.30 -5.39
CA ASN A 261 -16.78 2.97 -6.81
C ASN A 261 -15.34 3.20 -7.30
N TYR A 262 -14.40 2.50 -6.68
CA TYR A 262 -12.98 2.56 -6.95
C TYR A 262 -12.39 1.16 -6.90
N ILE A 263 -11.67 0.76 -7.93
CA ILE A 263 -10.98 -0.53 -7.98
C ILE A 263 -9.52 -0.33 -8.38
N ASP A 264 -8.62 -0.88 -7.59
CA ASP A 264 -7.19 -0.97 -7.90
C ASP A 264 -6.90 -2.33 -8.51
N LEU A 265 -6.62 -2.33 -9.82
CA LEU A 265 -6.49 -3.53 -10.64
C LEU A 265 -5.19 -3.47 -11.47
N PRO A 266 -4.02 -3.78 -10.87
CA PRO A 266 -2.74 -3.73 -11.56
C PRO A 266 -2.68 -4.74 -12.71
N LEU A 267 -2.86 -4.29 -13.95
CA LEU A 267 -2.87 -5.14 -15.14
C LEU A 267 -1.46 -5.51 -15.59
N GLN A 268 -0.50 -4.62 -15.36
CA GLN A 268 0.92 -4.68 -15.69
C GLN A 268 1.23 -4.51 -17.18
N HIS A 269 0.45 -5.12 -18.09
CA HIS A 269 0.54 -5.02 -19.54
C HIS A 269 -0.81 -5.42 -20.18
N CYS A 270 -0.98 -5.24 -21.49
CA CYS A 270 -2.14 -5.74 -22.24
C CYS A 270 -1.79 -6.83 -23.27
N ASP A 271 -0.55 -6.88 -23.81
CA ASP A 271 -0.15 -7.93 -24.74
C ASP A 271 -0.07 -9.30 -24.07
N GLY A 272 -0.71 -10.30 -24.70
CA GLY A 272 -0.83 -11.64 -24.14
C GLY A 272 0.49 -12.40 -24.03
N ASN A 273 1.50 -12.11 -24.90
CA ASN A 273 2.80 -12.76 -24.81
C ASN A 273 3.62 -12.20 -23.67
N ILE A 274 3.59 -10.88 -23.46
CA ILE A 274 4.25 -10.22 -22.34
C ILE A 274 3.60 -10.67 -21.03
N LEU A 275 2.27 -10.67 -20.91
CA LEU A 275 1.56 -11.16 -19.75
C LEU A 275 1.91 -12.63 -19.44
N LYS A 276 1.99 -13.48 -20.44
CA LYS A 276 2.42 -14.89 -20.28
C LYS A 276 3.86 -14.99 -19.75
N ARG A 277 4.78 -14.16 -20.26
CA ARG A 277 6.17 -14.10 -19.73
C ARG A 277 6.22 -13.56 -18.29
N MET A 278 5.29 -12.67 -17.91
CA MET A 278 5.10 -12.22 -16.54
C MET A 278 4.45 -13.26 -15.63
N ASN A 279 4.06 -14.43 -16.13
CA ASN A 279 3.21 -15.43 -15.46
C ASN A 279 1.87 -14.84 -15.03
N ARG A 280 1.24 -14.08 -15.96
CA ARG A 280 -0.09 -13.49 -15.81
C ARG A 280 -0.98 -13.98 -16.94
N HIS A 281 -2.29 -13.93 -16.74
CA HIS A 281 -3.29 -14.35 -17.72
C HIS A 281 -3.94 -13.13 -18.36
N GLY A 282 -4.50 -13.34 -19.54
CA GLY A 282 -5.23 -12.33 -20.30
C GLY A 282 -4.49 -11.84 -21.53
N ASN A 283 -5.18 -10.98 -22.25
CA ASN A 283 -4.73 -10.22 -23.40
C ASN A 283 -5.59 -8.97 -23.53
N ARG A 284 -5.30 -8.08 -24.49
CA ARG A 284 -6.02 -6.82 -24.71
C ARG A 284 -7.53 -7.03 -24.76
N GLU A 285 -8.03 -8.01 -25.51
CA GLU A 285 -9.47 -8.25 -25.71
C GLU A 285 -10.16 -8.65 -24.39
N SER A 286 -9.58 -9.60 -23.66
CA SER A 286 -10.14 -10.09 -22.40
C SER A 286 -10.12 -9.04 -21.30
N LEU A 287 -9.05 -8.23 -21.23
CA LEU A 287 -8.93 -7.14 -20.29
C LEU A 287 -9.91 -6.00 -20.61
N THR A 288 -10.02 -5.60 -21.90
CA THR A 288 -11.02 -4.63 -22.35
C THR A 288 -12.44 -5.09 -22.00
N ALA A 289 -12.76 -6.35 -22.26
CA ALA A 289 -14.08 -6.91 -21.92
C ALA A 289 -14.37 -6.86 -20.41
N LEU A 290 -13.39 -7.17 -19.56
CA LEU A 290 -13.50 -7.09 -18.10
C LEU A 290 -13.75 -5.66 -17.63
N LEU A 291 -12.95 -4.70 -18.11
CA LEU A 291 -13.06 -3.29 -17.72
C LEU A 291 -14.38 -2.66 -18.19
N ASN A 292 -14.84 -2.99 -19.41
CA ASN A 292 -16.13 -2.56 -19.92
C ASN A 292 -17.27 -3.15 -19.10
N LYS A 293 -17.18 -4.42 -18.68
CA LYS A 293 -18.15 -5.06 -17.79
C LYS A 293 -18.23 -4.34 -16.44
N LEU A 294 -17.09 -3.99 -15.85
CA LEU A 294 -17.05 -3.20 -14.61
C LEU A 294 -17.78 -1.86 -14.76
N ARG A 295 -17.46 -1.08 -15.80
CA ARG A 295 -18.11 0.21 -16.06
C ARG A 295 -19.60 0.10 -16.35
N ALA A 296 -20.01 -0.98 -17.02
CA ALA A 296 -21.42 -1.22 -17.30
C ALA A 296 -22.24 -1.58 -16.05
N LYS A 297 -21.63 -2.30 -15.10
CA LYS A 297 -22.28 -2.74 -13.85
C LYS A 297 -22.21 -1.68 -12.76
N VAL A 298 -21.12 -0.94 -12.68
CA VAL A 298 -20.87 0.07 -11.65
C VAL A 298 -20.63 1.41 -12.36
N PRO A 299 -21.68 2.22 -12.54
CA PRO A 299 -21.51 3.57 -13.08
C PRO A 299 -20.51 4.38 -12.22
N ASP A 300 -19.77 5.27 -12.85
CA ASP A 300 -18.74 6.10 -12.20
C ASP A 300 -17.60 5.32 -11.53
N MET A 301 -17.36 4.07 -11.95
CA MET A 301 -16.23 3.28 -11.48
C MET A 301 -14.91 3.96 -11.83
N ILE A 302 -14.14 4.30 -10.81
CA ILE A 302 -12.76 4.73 -10.93
C ILE A 302 -11.88 3.51 -11.12
N LEU A 303 -11.25 3.44 -12.28
CA LEU A 303 -10.29 2.40 -12.59
C LEU A 303 -8.88 2.88 -12.26
N ARG A 304 -8.26 2.22 -11.29
CA ARG A 304 -6.84 2.37 -11.02
C ARG A 304 -6.08 1.17 -11.56
N SER A 305 -4.98 1.41 -12.25
CA SER A 305 -4.10 0.36 -12.76
C SER A 305 -2.64 0.71 -12.61
N THR A 306 -1.80 -0.28 -12.85
CA THR A 306 -0.35 -0.14 -12.91
C THR A 306 0.16 -0.89 -14.13
N PHE A 307 1.05 -0.25 -14.90
CA PHE A 307 1.77 -0.88 -16.02
C PHE A 307 3.26 -0.97 -15.74
N ILE A 308 3.90 -1.95 -16.36
CA ILE A 308 5.34 -2.13 -16.42
C ILE A 308 5.76 -2.10 -17.87
N THR A 309 6.58 -1.12 -18.25
CA THR A 309 7.16 -0.99 -19.58
C THR A 309 8.57 -1.55 -19.64
N GLY A 310 8.99 -1.94 -20.85
CA GLY A 310 10.31 -2.50 -21.06
C GLY A 310 10.51 -3.84 -20.37
N PHE A 311 9.44 -4.62 -20.16
CA PHE A 311 9.58 -6.00 -19.72
C PHE A 311 10.34 -6.79 -20.80
N LEU A 312 11.09 -7.80 -20.38
CA LEU A 312 12.00 -8.58 -21.19
C LEU A 312 11.40 -8.98 -22.54
N GLY A 313 12.06 -8.59 -23.64
CA GLY A 313 11.65 -8.89 -25.01
C GLY A 313 10.35 -8.18 -25.45
N GLU A 314 9.94 -7.12 -24.77
CA GLU A 314 8.86 -6.23 -25.24
C GLU A 314 9.33 -5.51 -26.51
N THR A 315 8.61 -5.69 -27.62
CA THR A 315 8.90 -5.00 -28.88
C THR A 315 8.26 -3.60 -28.89
N ASP A 316 8.62 -2.80 -29.91
CA ASP A 316 8.01 -1.47 -30.08
C ASP A 316 6.52 -1.60 -30.39
N GLU A 317 6.11 -2.59 -31.19
CA GLU A 317 4.70 -2.83 -31.52
C GLU A 317 3.88 -3.22 -30.27
N GLN A 318 4.46 -4.01 -29.37
CA GLN A 318 3.79 -4.39 -28.13
C GLN A 318 3.69 -3.21 -27.16
N PHE A 319 4.68 -2.32 -27.13
CA PHE A 319 4.59 -1.08 -26.40
C PHE A 319 3.55 -0.12 -27.00
N GLU A 320 3.52 0.03 -28.34
CA GLU A 320 2.49 0.83 -29.02
C GLU A 320 1.08 0.31 -28.70
N GLU A 321 0.88 -1.02 -28.70
CA GLU A 321 -0.38 -1.65 -28.29
C GLU A 321 -0.75 -1.29 -26.84
N LEU A 322 0.22 -1.26 -25.92
CA LEU A 322 -0.01 -0.87 -24.52
C LEU A 322 -0.41 0.61 -24.41
N ALA A 323 0.26 1.49 -25.17
CA ALA A 323 -0.05 2.92 -25.19
C ALA A 323 -1.46 3.19 -25.76
N GLU A 324 -1.82 2.52 -26.87
CA GLU A 324 -3.17 2.58 -27.42
C GLU A 324 -4.23 2.07 -26.44
N PHE A 325 -3.96 0.94 -25.75
CA PHE A 325 -4.85 0.38 -24.75
C PHE A 325 -5.07 1.35 -23.58
N ALA A 326 -4.01 2.00 -23.09
CA ALA A 326 -4.14 3.03 -22.06
C ALA A 326 -5.02 4.19 -22.51
N ALA A 327 -4.82 4.67 -23.74
CA ALA A 327 -5.58 5.76 -24.36
C ALA A 327 -7.06 5.39 -24.59
N GLU A 328 -7.34 4.16 -25.00
CA GLU A 328 -8.70 3.64 -25.21
C GLU A 328 -9.46 3.50 -23.89
N ILE A 329 -8.84 2.88 -22.89
CA ILE A 329 -9.49 2.60 -21.61
C ILE A 329 -9.67 3.87 -20.77
N LYS A 330 -8.75 4.83 -20.84
CA LYS A 330 -8.80 6.05 -20.04
C LYS A 330 -8.94 5.74 -18.53
N PHE A 331 -7.89 5.19 -17.95
CA PHE A 331 -7.83 4.95 -16.51
C PHE A 331 -7.81 6.28 -15.75
N GLN A 332 -8.69 6.47 -14.77
CA GLN A 332 -8.70 7.69 -13.96
C GLN A 332 -7.46 7.75 -13.05
N ARG A 333 -6.90 6.61 -12.69
CA ARG A 333 -5.68 6.51 -11.89
C ARG A 333 -4.76 5.48 -12.53
N LEU A 334 -3.61 5.89 -13.04
CA LEU A 334 -2.64 5.01 -13.68
C LEU A 334 -1.23 5.35 -13.23
N GLY A 335 -0.50 4.34 -12.80
CA GLY A 335 0.94 4.39 -12.62
C GLY A 335 1.64 3.55 -13.68
N CYS A 336 2.73 4.04 -14.26
CA CYS A 336 3.56 3.29 -15.19
C CYS A 336 5.01 3.32 -14.72
N PHE A 337 5.65 2.16 -14.68
CA PHE A 337 7.00 2.00 -14.16
C PHE A 337 7.88 1.25 -15.17
N ALA A 338 9.12 1.71 -15.32
CA ALA A 338 10.15 0.94 -16.00
C ALA A 338 10.39 -0.39 -15.26
N TYR A 339 10.51 -1.48 -16.00
CA TYR A 339 10.84 -2.78 -15.39
C TYR A 339 12.17 -2.72 -14.65
N SER A 340 12.16 -3.12 -13.39
CA SER A 340 13.32 -3.30 -12.54
C SER A 340 13.64 -4.78 -12.35
N ALA A 341 14.87 -5.18 -12.65
CA ALA A 341 15.34 -6.57 -12.49
C ALA A 341 15.66 -6.85 -11.01
N GLU A 342 14.68 -7.35 -10.28
CA GLU A 342 14.83 -7.64 -8.86
C GLU A 342 15.57 -8.97 -8.62
N GLU A 343 16.64 -8.92 -7.85
CA GLU A 343 17.47 -10.08 -7.51
C GLU A 343 16.64 -11.23 -6.96
N GLY A 344 16.95 -12.46 -7.42
CA GLY A 344 16.26 -13.68 -7.02
C GLY A 344 14.92 -13.91 -7.69
N THR A 345 14.40 -12.97 -8.50
CA THR A 345 13.19 -13.19 -9.29
C THR A 345 13.52 -13.96 -10.58
N PRO A 346 12.57 -14.78 -11.10
CA PRO A 346 12.80 -15.48 -12.37
C PRO A 346 13.13 -14.53 -13.53
N ALA A 347 12.44 -13.40 -13.63
CA ALA A 347 12.62 -12.43 -14.71
C ALA A 347 14.02 -11.81 -14.72
N ALA A 348 14.67 -11.65 -13.58
CA ALA A 348 16.03 -11.09 -13.51
C ALA A 348 17.06 -11.94 -14.31
N SER A 349 16.78 -13.23 -14.51
CA SER A 349 17.65 -14.16 -15.24
C SER A 349 17.23 -14.41 -16.69
N PHE A 350 16.11 -13.82 -17.14
CA PHE A 350 15.65 -14.03 -18.52
C PHE A 350 16.57 -13.31 -19.52
N PRO A 351 16.77 -13.86 -20.73
CA PRO A 351 17.43 -13.16 -21.81
C PRO A 351 16.58 -11.97 -22.30
N ASP A 352 17.10 -11.22 -23.24
CA ASP A 352 16.42 -10.13 -23.94
C ASP A 352 16.08 -8.95 -23.00
N GLN A 353 16.99 -8.61 -22.10
CA GLN A 353 16.91 -7.40 -21.28
C GLN A 353 16.92 -6.17 -22.20
N ILE A 354 16.03 -5.23 -21.92
CA ILE A 354 15.92 -3.97 -22.64
C ILE A 354 16.77 -2.93 -21.91
N ASP A 355 17.30 -1.98 -22.65
CA ASP A 355 18.05 -0.86 -22.09
C ASP A 355 17.19 -0.02 -21.14
N ASP A 356 17.77 0.43 -20.04
CA ASP A 356 17.04 1.16 -19.00
C ASP A 356 16.51 2.52 -19.49
N GLU A 357 17.23 3.18 -20.42
CA GLU A 357 16.76 4.43 -21.03
C GLU A 357 15.50 4.19 -21.87
N ILE A 358 15.42 3.08 -22.61
CA ILE A 358 14.25 2.71 -23.39
C ILE A 358 13.06 2.40 -22.50
N LYS A 359 13.27 1.62 -21.42
CA LYS A 359 12.22 1.30 -20.45
C LYS A 359 11.63 2.57 -19.83
N GLN A 360 12.51 3.49 -19.40
CA GLN A 360 12.09 4.74 -18.77
C GLN A 360 11.36 5.63 -19.77
N HIS A 361 11.90 5.78 -20.98
CA HIS A 361 11.24 6.57 -22.03
C HIS A 361 9.83 6.06 -22.35
N ARG A 362 9.63 4.74 -22.41
CA ARG A 362 8.30 4.15 -22.60
C ARG A 362 7.36 4.45 -21.43
N ALA A 363 7.87 4.40 -20.20
CA ALA A 363 7.08 4.76 -19.02
C ALA A 363 6.66 6.25 -19.06
N ASP A 364 7.58 7.13 -19.42
CA ASP A 364 7.35 8.57 -19.51
C ASP A 364 6.26 8.90 -20.55
N ILE A 365 6.27 8.24 -21.73
CA ILE A 365 5.22 8.40 -22.75
C ILE A 365 3.84 8.05 -22.20
N ILE A 366 3.71 6.92 -21.50
CA ILE A 366 2.42 6.52 -20.90
C ILE A 366 1.98 7.54 -19.86
N MET A 367 2.90 8.03 -19.01
CA MET A 367 2.58 8.99 -17.96
C MET A 367 2.26 10.39 -18.49
N GLU A 368 2.90 10.83 -19.58
CA GLU A 368 2.55 12.07 -20.26
C GLU A 368 1.12 12.02 -20.83
N HIS A 369 0.76 10.90 -21.47
CA HIS A 369 -0.61 10.68 -21.93
C HIS A 369 -1.60 10.65 -20.76
N GLN A 370 -1.23 10.02 -19.65
CA GLN A 370 -2.07 9.94 -18.45
C GLN A 370 -2.41 11.30 -17.86
N GLN A 371 -1.51 12.28 -17.93
CA GLN A 371 -1.80 13.67 -17.50
C GLN A 371 -2.99 14.25 -18.26
N SER A 372 -3.07 13.98 -19.57
CA SER A 372 -4.20 14.43 -20.39
C SER A 372 -5.52 13.78 -19.98
N VAL A 373 -5.49 12.47 -19.70
CA VAL A 373 -6.68 11.73 -19.22
C VAL A 373 -7.15 12.25 -17.86
N MET A 374 -6.21 12.57 -16.98
CA MET A 374 -6.51 13.17 -15.66
C MET A 374 -7.10 14.55 -15.79
N ALA A 375 -6.56 15.40 -16.69
CA ALA A 375 -7.11 16.71 -16.95
C ALA A 375 -8.55 16.63 -17.47
N GLU A 376 -8.83 15.72 -18.44
CA GLU A 376 -10.20 15.48 -18.94
C GLU A 376 -11.14 15.03 -17.80
N TYR A 377 -10.66 14.16 -16.91
CA TYR A 377 -11.45 13.73 -15.76
C TYR A 377 -11.76 14.90 -14.82
N CYS A 378 -10.77 15.70 -14.42
CA CYS A 378 -10.96 16.86 -13.56
C CYS A 378 -11.88 17.91 -14.20
N GLU A 379 -11.72 18.20 -15.50
CA GLU A 379 -12.62 19.08 -16.24
C GLU A 379 -14.08 18.58 -16.20
N SER A 380 -14.29 17.26 -16.29
CA SER A 380 -15.61 16.65 -16.21
C SER A 380 -16.29 16.83 -14.84
N LEU A 381 -15.53 17.17 -13.81
CA LEU A 381 -16.05 17.41 -12.45
C LEU A 381 -16.51 18.87 -12.25
N ILE A 382 -16.08 19.81 -13.09
CA ILE A 382 -16.43 21.23 -12.95
C ILE A 382 -17.95 21.41 -12.96
N GLY A 383 -18.45 22.14 -11.97
CA GLY A 383 -19.87 22.39 -11.76
C GLY A 383 -20.61 21.31 -10.96
N LYS A 384 -19.97 20.14 -10.72
CA LYS A 384 -20.57 19.08 -9.90
C LYS A 384 -20.32 19.32 -8.41
N GLU A 385 -21.26 18.86 -7.59
CA GLU A 385 -21.09 18.73 -6.15
C GLU A 385 -20.64 17.31 -5.85
N ILE A 386 -19.47 17.19 -5.21
CA ILE A 386 -18.88 15.90 -4.83
C ILE A 386 -18.71 15.82 -3.31
N GLU A 387 -18.79 14.62 -2.77
CA GLU A 387 -18.55 14.38 -1.36
C GLU A 387 -17.06 14.23 -1.09
N VAL A 388 -16.55 14.98 -0.12
CA VAL A 388 -15.14 15.04 0.27
C VAL A 388 -14.99 14.65 1.74
N LEU A 389 -14.12 13.69 2.03
CA LEU A 389 -13.61 13.42 3.38
C LEU A 389 -12.51 14.45 3.67
N VAL A 390 -12.78 15.35 4.58
CA VAL A 390 -11.84 16.42 4.97
C VAL A 390 -10.63 15.82 5.67
N GLU A 391 -9.43 16.15 5.22
CA GLU A 391 -8.19 15.67 5.81
C GLU A 391 -7.42 16.76 6.55
N GLY A 392 -7.53 18.02 6.11
CA GLY A 392 -6.83 19.10 6.78
C GLY A 392 -7.08 20.48 6.20
N TYR A 393 -6.23 21.40 6.64
CA TYR A 393 -6.16 22.77 6.17
C TYR A 393 -4.72 23.12 5.84
N ASP A 394 -4.47 23.52 4.60
CA ASP A 394 -3.18 24.04 4.16
C ASP A 394 -3.10 25.52 4.51
N ARG A 395 -2.14 25.87 5.37
CA ARG A 395 -1.95 27.26 5.82
C ARG A 395 -1.28 28.16 4.79
N ILE A 396 -0.57 27.56 3.82
CA ILE A 396 0.14 28.31 2.78
C ILE A 396 -0.83 28.63 1.65
N ALA A 397 -1.58 27.62 1.20
CA ALA A 397 -2.61 27.78 0.18
C ALA A 397 -3.92 28.39 0.74
N GLU A 398 -4.05 28.54 2.06
CA GLU A 398 -5.23 29.07 2.76
C GLU A 398 -6.54 28.37 2.39
N CYS A 399 -6.48 27.06 2.17
CA CYS A 399 -7.63 26.23 1.78
C CYS A 399 -7.69 24.93 2.57
N PHE A 400 -8.87 24.31 2.61
CA PHE A 400 -9.05 22.95 3.09
C PHE A 400 -8.66 21.99 1.99
N TYR A 401 -8.29 20.77 2.40
CA TYR A 401 -8.06 19.67 1.47
C TYR A 401 -8.67 18.37 2.01
N GLY A 402 -8.96 17.47 1.10
CA GLY A 402 -9.51 16.17 1.43
C GLY A 402 -9.60 15.26 0.21
N ARG A 403 -10.16 14.08 0.38
CA ARG A 403 -10.27 13.06 -0.67
C ARG A 403 -11.73 12.76 -1.00
N THR A 404 -11.95 12.38 -2.24
CA THR A 404 -13.23 11.81 -2.68
C THR A 404 -13.18 10.28 -2.67
N TYR A 405 -14.29 9.66 -3.03
CA TYR A 405 -14.31 8.23 -3.30
C TYR A 405 -13.32 7.80 -4.41
N ALA A 406 -12.93 8.73 -5.28
CA ALA A 406 -12.02 8.50 -6.40
C ALA A 406 -10.54 8.52 -6.01
N ASP A 407 -10.21 8.77 -4.73
CA ASP A 407 -8.84 9.03 -4.29
C ASP A 407 -8.45 8.09 -3.15
N ALA A 408 -7.49 7.21 -3.39
CA ALA A 408 -6.87 6.40 -2.34
C ALA A 408 -5.84 7.24 -1.56
N PRO A 409 -5.78 7.13 -0.21
CA PRO A 409 -4.86 7.92 0.59
C PRO A 409 -3.39 7.66 0.21
N GLU A 410 -2.58 8.72 0.22
CA GLU A 410 -1.12 8.68 -0.03
C GLU A 410 -0.70 8.22 -1.44
N ILE A 411 -1.65 7.87 -2.30
CA ILE A 411 -1.37 7.32 -3.63
C ILE A 411 -1.93 8.22 -4.74
N ASP A 412 -3.18 8.69 -4.58
CA ASP A 412 -3.87 9.52 -5.55
C ASP A 412 -3.88 10.98 -5.06
N GLY A 413 -4.45 11.89 -5.86
CA GLY A 413 -4.55 13.30 -5.56
C GLY A 413 -5.56 13.65 -4.45
N CYS A 414 -5.84 14.92 -4.31
CA CYS A 414 -6.80 15.44 -3.34
C CYS A 414 -7.66 16.56 -3.96
N VAL A 415 -8.70 16.96 -3.25
CA VAL A 415 -9.54 18.11 -3.59
C VAL A 415 -9.20 19.27 -2.67
N PHE A 416 -8.89 20.43 -3.23
CA PHE A 416 -8.69 21.67 -2.49
C PHE A 416 -9.97 22.50 -2.52
N PHE A 417 -10.36 23.11 -1.39
CA PHE A 417 -11.58 23.88 -1.37
C PHE A 417 -11.58 24.98 -0.31
N THR A 418 -12.31 26.06 -0.60
CA THR A 418 -12.59 27.13 0.34
C THR A 418 -13.90 26.90 1.07
N ALA A 419 -14.02 27.42 2.31
CA ALA A 419 -15.22 27.25 3.12
C ALA A 419 -15.58 28.58 3.77
N ASN A 420 -16.47 29.35 3.14
CA ASN A 420 -16.91 30.69 3.53
C ASN A 420 -17.34 30.80 5.01
N GLY A 421 -16.39 31.09 5.91
CA GLY A 421 -16.65 31.26 7.34
C GLY A 421 -16.87 29.97 8.14
N THR A 422 -17.03 28.83 7.48
CA THR A 422 -17.14 27.51 8.11
C THR A 422 -15.76 26.88 8.30
N LYS A 423 -15.58 26.06 9.34
CA LYS A 423 -14.31 25.31 9.57
C LYS A 423 -14.59 23.81 9.64
N PRO A 424 -14.67 23.15 8.47
CA PRO A 424 -14.80 21.71 8.43
C PRO A 424 -13.70 21.02 9.26
N GLN A 425 -14.10 20.00 10.02
CA GLN A 425 -13.14 19.26 10.85
C GLN A 425 -12.56 18.08 10.09
N PRO A 426 -11.25 17.76 10.24
CA PRO A 426 -10.70 16.52 9.71
C PRO A 426 -11.53 15.30 10.12
N GLY A 427 -11.79 14.40 9.17
CA GLY A 427 -12.66 13.24 9.33
C GLY A 427 -14.16 13.53 9.13
N SER A 428 -14.57 14.77 8.87
CA SER A 428 -15.94 15.06 8.45
C SER A 428 -16.11 14.89 6.94
N PHE A 429 -17.33 14.54 6.53
CA PHE A 429 -17.71 14.52 5.12
C PHE A 429 -18.48 15.80 4.79
N VAL A 430 -18.08 16.47 3.73
CA VAL A 430 -18.70 17.68 3.23
C VAL A 430 -18.98 17.58 1.74
N LYS A 431 -19.91 18.38 1.25
CA LYS A 431 -20.10 18.54 -0.20
C LYS A 431 -19.30 19.73 -0.68
N VAL A 432 -18.56 19.55 -1.77
CA VAL A 432 -17.75 20.58 -2.42
C VAL A 432 -18.22 20.72 -3.85
N LYS A 433 -18.54 21.94 -4.25
CA LYS A 433 -18.84 22.28 -5.65
C LYS A 433 -17.53 22.56 -6.36
N ILE A 434 -17.17 21.75 -7.34
CA ILE A 434 -15.94 21.91 -8.11
C ILE A 434 -16.09 23.09 -9.06
N THR A 435 -15.12 23.99 -9.04
CA THR A 435 -15.09 25.22 -9.85
C THR A 435 -13.93 25.24 -10.83
N ASP A 436 -12.84 24.54 -10.54
CA ASP A 436 -11.61 24.51 -11.34
C ASP A 436 -10.76 23.30 -10.98
N TYR A 437 -9.56 23.16 -11.55
CA TYR A 437 -8.53 22.19 -11.16
C TYR A 437 -7.12 22.75 -11.42
N THR A 438 -6.12 22.21 -10.70
CA THR A 438 -4.71 22.51 -10.92
C THR A 438 -3.90 21.23 -10.77
N ASP A 439 -2.91 21.02 -11.64
CA ASP A 439 -2.06 19.83 -11.62
C ASP A 439 -2.83 18.49 -11.45
N CYS A 440 -4.02 18.43 -12.07
CA CYS A 440 -4.96 17.30 -11.97
C CYS A 440 -5.62 17.10 -10.59
N ASP A 441 -5.54 18.07 -9.69
CA ASP A 441 -6.30 18.11 -8.43
C ASP A 441 -7.49 19.08 -8.57
N PRO A 442 -8.73 18.65 -8.29
CA PRO A 442 -9.90 19.50 -8.34
C PRO A 442 -9.86 20.61 -7.28
N ILE A 443 -10.36 21.78 -7.66
CA ILE A 443 -10.52 22.94 -6.78
C ILE A 443 -12.00 23.29 -6.69
N GLY A 444 -12.47 23.69 -5.50
CA GLY A 444 -13.86 24.01 -5.30
C GLY A 444 -14.16 24.89 -4.10
N GLU A 445 -15.45 24.98 -3.83
CA GLU A 445 -16.01 25.71 -2.69
C GLU A 445 -16.95 24.79 -1.92
N LEU A 446 -16.99 24.96 -0.60
CA LEU A 446 -17.95 24.24 0.24
C LEU A 446 -19.36 24.55 -0.26
N ALA A 447 -20.12 23.50 -0.61
CA ALA A 447 -21.51 23.66 -0.99
C ALA A 447 -22.37 24.08 0.21
N GLU A 448 -23.43 24.87 -0.04
CA GLU A 448 -24.34 25.37 0.99
C GLU A 448 -25.16 24.25 1.68
#